data_6e046805c91e7237794537e6fefa68a8
#
_entry.id   6e046805c91e7237794537e6fefa68a8
#
_cell.length_a   1.000
_cell.length_b   1.000
_cell.length_c   1.000
_cell.angle_alpha   90.00
_cell.angle_beta   90.00
_cell.angle_gamma   90.00
#
_symmetry.space_group_name_H-M   'P 1'
#
loop_
_entity.id
_entity.type
_entity.pdbx_description
1 polymer ?
#
loop_
_entity_poly.entity_id
_entity_poly.type
_entity_poly.pdbx_seq_one_letter_code
_entity_poly.pdbx_strand_id
1 'polypeptide(L)'
;MSKNFKLITDGLDKNNPTFVLLLGMCPTLATTTSAINGLSMGLATLFVLVLSNVVISLIAPVVPDKVHIPVYIVVIATFVTLLQLLMQAYTPAMYETLGLFIPLIVVNCIVLGRAEAFASKNGVLASACDGIGVGIGFTLALTVLGLVREILGSGSAFGFNFIGGHDGMLAFVMAPGAFICLGYLMVLFNKFVKKD
;
A
#
# COMPACT_ATOMS: atom_id res chain seq x y z
N MET A 1 -10.91 15.39 20.64
CA MET A 1 -10.64 14.84 19.29
C MET A 1 -11.55 13.65 19.08
N SER A 2 -12.30 13.60 17.98
CA SER A 2 -13.24 12.51 17.74
C SER A 2 -12.50 11.18 17.61
N LYS A 3 -13.10 10.10 18.09
CA LYS A 3 -12.55 8.73 18.06
C LYS A 3 -12.03 8.32 16.66
N ASN A 4 -12.67 8.85 15.62
CA ASN A 4 -12.34 8.59 14.22
C ASN A 4 -11.04 9.27 13.78
N PHE A 5 -10.72 10.45 14.29
CA PHE A 5 -9.46 11.14 13.97
C PHE A 5 -8.25 10.43 14.59
N LYS A 6 -8.45 9.84 15.77
CA LYS A 6 -7.42 9.02 16.42
C LYS A 6 -7.11 7.74 15.62
N LEU A 7 -8.11 7.13 14.99
CA LEU A 7 -7.92 5.95 14.12
C LEU A 7 -7.04 6.28 12.90
N ILE A 8 -7.21 7.45 12.30
CA ILE A 8 -6.39 7.90 11.16
C ILE A 8 -4.93 8.11 11.60
N THR A 9 -4.71 8.75 12.74
CA THR A 9 -3.36 9.03 13.26
C THR A 9 -2.66 7.75 13.72
N ASP A 10 -3.39 6.84 14.37
CA ASP A 10 -2.85 5.54 14.79
C ASP A 10 -2.47 4.66 13.58
N GLY A 11 -3.19 4.78 12.46
CA GLY A 11 -2.86 4.11 11.19
C GLY A 11 -1.55 4.63 10.55
N LEU A 12 -1.23 5.90 10.79
CA LEU A 12 -0.03 6.52 10.24
C LEU A 12 1.23 6.16 11.06
N ASP A 13 1.14 6.20 12.39
CA ASP A 13 2.28 6.05 13.31
C ASP A 13 2.41 4.64 13.87
N LYS A 14 1.46 4.23 14.71
CA LYS A 14 1.55 3.00 15.51
C LYS A 14 1.19 1.74 14.74
N ASN A 15 0.26 1.85 13.78
CA ASN A 15 -0.22 0.76 12.95
C ASN A 15 0.24 0.90 11.49
N ASN A 16 1.41 1.49 11.25
CA ASN A 16 1.95 1.58 9.90
C ASN A 16 2.09 0.16 9.32
N PRO A 17 1.38 -0.16 8.20
CA PRO A 17 1.30 -1.54 7.73
C PRO A 17 2.65 -2.07 7.27
N THR A 18 3.49 -1.25 6.66
CA THR A 18 4.77 -1.68 6.08
C THR A 18 5.87 -1.75 7.12
N PHE A 19 6.02 -0.72 7.95
CA PHE A 19 7.16 -0.61 8.88
C PHE A 19 6.93 -1.27 10.23
N VAL A 20 5.67 -1.38 10.68
CA VAL A 20 5.32 -1.96 11.99
C VAL A 20 4.73 -3.35 11.85
N LEU A 21 3.74 -3.52 10.95
CA LEU A 21 3.03 -4.80 10.78
C LEU A 21 3.69 -5.73 9.77
N LEU A 22 4.65 -5.26 8.98
CA LEU A 22 5.32 -6.01 7.90
C LEU A 22 4.33 -6.61 6.89
N LEU A 23 3.19 -5.95 6.70
CA LEU A 23 2.16 -6.34 5.75
C LEU A 23 2.35 -5.61 4.41
N GLY A 24 1.93 -6.26 3.33
CA GLY A 24 2.02 -5.67 1.99
C GLY A 24 3.42 -5.61 1.40
N MET A 25 4.29 -6.52 1.80
CA MET A 25 5.66 -6.61 1.29
C MET A 25 5.71 -6.91 -0.21
N CYS A 26 4.77 -7.71 -0.74
CA CYS A 26 4.77 -8.10 -2.15
C CYS A 26 4.70 -6.90 -3.10
N PRO A 27 3.71 -6.00 -3.04
CA PRO A 27 3.73 -4.80 -3.86
C PRO A 27 4.85 -3.83 -3.48
N THR A 28 5.23 -3.76 -2.20
CA THR A 28 6.32 -2.91 -1.73
C THR A 28 7.65 -3.23 -2.44
N LEU A 29 7.98 -4.49 -2.61
CA LEU A 29 9.21 -4.90 -3.27
C LEU A 29 9.13 -4.81 -4.81
N ALA A 30 7.95 -5.10 -5.36
CA ALA A 30 7.75 -5.18 -6.79
C ALA A 30 7.64 -3.81 -7.48
N THR A 31 6.93 -2.84 -6.87
CA THR A 31 6.56 -1.58 -7.52
C THR A 31 7.45 -0.39 -7.16
N THR A 32 8.28 -0.50 -6.12
CA THR A 32 9.12 0.60 -5.63
C THR A 32 10.44 0.77 -6.40
N THR A 33 10.48 0.43 -7.68
CA THR A 33 11.63 0.72 -8.56
C THR A 33 11.75 2.22 -8.88
N SER A 34 10.62 2.95 -8.84
CA SER A 34 10.53 4.39 -8.98
C SER A 34 9.57 4.96 -7.94
N ALA A 35 9.83 6.18 -7.48
CA ALA A 35 8.96 6.88 -6.52
C ALA A 35 7.54 7.12 -7.08
N ILE A 36 7.43 7.43 -8.38
CA ILE A 36 6.16 7.64 -9.06
C ILE A 36 5.33 6.35 -9.08
N ASN A 37 5.95 5.21 -9.39
CA ASN A 37 5.28 3.91 -9.40
C ASN A 37 4.83 3.51 -7.99
N GLY A 38 5.65 3.75 -6.97
CA GLY A 38 5.30 3.52 -5.58
C GLY A 38 4.11 4.36 -5.12
N LEU A 39 4.11 5.65 -5.47
CA LEU A 39 3.02 6.57 -5.16
C LEU A 39 1.71 6.17 -5.85
N SER A 40 1.77 5.86 -7.14
CA SER A 40 0.60 5.46 -7.93
C SER A 40 -0.02 4.15 -7.41
N MET A 41 0.83 3.16 -7.10
CA MET A 41 0.39 1.90 -6.52
C MET A 41 -0.20 2.07 -5.10
N GLY A 42 0.39 2.96 -4.30
CA GLY A 42 -0.12 3.31 -2.98
C GLY A 42 -1.51 3.93 -3.05
N LEU A 43 -1.72 4.91 -3.95
CA LEU A 43 -3.04 5.53 -4.17
C LEU A 43 -4.07 4.53 -4.68
N ALA A 44 -3.69 3.66 -5.62
CA ALA A 44 -4.55 2.59 -6.11
C ALA A 44 -5.00 1.66 -4.98
N THR A 45 -4.06 1.23 -4.14
CA THR A 45 -4.34 0.38 -2.98
C THR A 45 -5.22 1.10 -1.95
N LEU A 46 -4.98 2.39 -1.67
CA LEU A 46 -5.80 3.20 -0.78
C LEU A 46 -7.25 3.25 -1.26
N PHE A 47 -7.46 3.50 -2.55
CA PHE A 47 -8.80 3.57 -3.14
C PHE A 47 -9.56 2.24 -2.97
N VAL A 48 -8.92 1.12 -3.34
CA VAL A 48 -9.50 -0.21 -3.19
C VAL A 48 -9.76 -0.54 -1.72
N LEU A 49 -8.82 -0.22 -0.82
CA LEU A 49 -8.92 -0.50 0.61
C LEU A 49 -10.12 0.21 1.25
N VAL A 50 -10.32 1.48 0.95
CA VAL A 50 -11.46 2.25 1.50
C VAL A 50 -12.78 1.69 0.99
N LEU A 51 -12.91 1.47 -0.33
CA LEU A 51 -14.15 0.95 -0.91
C LEU A 51 -14.46 -0.47 -0.44
N SER A 52 -13.47 -1.34 -0.41
CA SER A 52 -13.65 -2.72 0.06
C SER A 52 -14.03 -2.77 1.54
N ASN A 53 -13.38 -1.97 2.40
CA ASN A 53 -13.72 -1.91 3.82
C ASN A 53 -15.15 -1.43 4.07
N VAL A 54 -15.63 -0.45 3.32
CA VAL A 54 -17.01 0.04 3.40
C VAL A 54 -18.00 -1.07 3.03
N VAL A 55 -17.81 -1.72 1.90
CA VAL A 55 -18.71 -2.77 1.42
C VAL A 55 -18.64 -4.02 2.29
N ILE A 56 -17.46 -4.43 2.72
CA ILE A 56 -17.30 -5.58 3.63
C ILE A 56 -17.98 -5.32 4.96
N SER A 57 -17.86 -4.12 5.53
CA SER A 57 -18.54 -3.76 6.77
C SER A 57 -20.09 -3.79 6.64
N LEU A 58 -20.63 -3.54 5.44
CA LEU A 58 -22.07 -3.67 5.16
C LEU A 58 -22.52 -5.12 5.02
N ILE A 59 -21.69 -5.97 4.40
CA ILE A 59 -22.03 -7.36 4.08
C ILE A 59 -21.70 -8.31 5.25
N ALA A 60 -20.73 -7.96 6.10
CA ALA A 60 -20.25 -8.79 7.19
C ALA A 60 -21.35 -9.44 8.05
N PRO A 61 -22.44 -8.74 8.45
CA PRO A 61 -23.51 -9.36 9.26
C PRO A 61 -24.30 -10.45 8.53
N VAL A 62 -24.22 -10.53 7.21
CA VAL A 62 -24.98 -11.50 6.38
C VAL A 62 -24.14 -12.73 6.04
N VAL A 63 -22.82 -12.60 6.08
CA VAL A 63 -21.89 -13.66 5.65
C VAL A 63 -21.59 -14.60 6.82
N PRO A 64 -21.80 -15.93 6.66
CA PRO A 64 -21.46 -16.91 7.68
C PRO A 64 -19.96 -17.09 7.83
N ASP A 65 -19.48 -17.34 9.08
CA ASP A 65 -18.06 -17.42 9.46
C ASP A 65 -17.22 -18.41 8.64
N LYS A 66 -17.86 -19.43 8.07
CA LYS A 66 -17.15 -20.47 7.30
C LYS A 66 -16.69 -20.05 5.91
N VAL A 67 -17.31 -19.01 5.32
CA VAL A 67 -17.10 -18.59 3.93
C VAL A 67 -16.75 -17.10 3.79
N HIS A 68 -16.43 -16.41 4.89
CA HIS A 68 -16.21 -14.96 4.86
C HIS A 68 -14.94 -14.58 4.06
N ILE A 69 -13.84 -15.33 4.16
CA ILE A 69 -12.60 -15.04 3.42
C ILE A 69 -12.81 -15.10 1.89
N PRO A 70 -13.37 -16.17 1.30
CA PRO A 70 -13.68 -16.19 -0.12
C PRO A 70 -14.59 -15.06 -0.59
N VAL A 71 -15.59 -14.70 0.21
CA VAL A 71 -16.52 -13.60 -0.14
C VAL A 71 -15.78 -12.27 -0.16
N TYR A 72 -14.91 -11.99 0.81
CA TYR A 72 -14.13 -10.77 0.85
C TYR A 72 -13.17 -10.66 -0.34
N ILE A 73 -12.54 -11.76 -0.72
CA ILE A 73 -11.67 -11.80 -1.92
C ILE A 73 -12.45 -11.44 -3.19
N VAL A 74 -13.67 -11.96 -3.36
CA VAL A 74 -14.53 -11.64 -4.51
C VAL A 74 -14.89 -10.14 -4.54
N VAL A 75 -15.25 -9.56 -3.40
CA VAL A 75 -15.55 -8.12 -3.28
C VAL A 75 -14.33 -7.29 -3.64
N ILE A 76 -13.16 -7.60 -3.09
CA ILE A 76 -11.91 -6.90 -3.38
C ILE A 76 -11.55 -7.04 -4.86
N ALA A 77 -11.67 -8.24 -5.43
CA ALA A 77 -11.39 -8.50 -6.86
C ALA A 77 -12.30 -7.67 -7.78
N THR A 78 -13.57 -7.49 -7.43
CA THR A 78 -14.50 -6.65 -8.18
C THR A 78 -14.03 -5.19 -8.23
N PHE A 79 -13.61 -4.64 -7.09
CA PHE A 79 -13.09 -3.26 -7.03
C PHE A 79 -11.76 -3.11 -7.75
N VAL A 80 -10.88 -4.10 -7.67
CA VAL A 80 -9.60 -4.08 -8.38
C VAL A 80 -9.82 -4.14 -9.89
N THR A 81 -10.75 -4.97 -10.38
CA THR A 81 -11.09 -5.02 -11.81
C THR A 81 -11.69 -3.70 -12.29
N LEU A 82 -12.55 -3.07 -11.49
CA LEU A 82 -13.11 -1.77 -11.79
C LEU A 82 -12.01 -0.70 -11.85
N LEU A 83 -11.09 -0.69 -10.89
CA LEU A 83 -9.92 0.19 -10.91
C LEU A 83 -9.06 -0.03 -12.16
N GLN A 84 -8.82 -1.28 -12.52
CA GLN A 84 -8.03 -1.65 -13.70
C GLN A 84 -8.65 -1.09 -14.98
N LEU A 85 -9.97 -1.22 -15.16
CA LEU A 85 -10.69 -0.67 -16.30
C LEU A 85 -10.65 0.87 -16.32
N LEU A 86 -10.78 1.51 -15.15
CA LEU A 86 -10.65 2.96 -15.05
C LEU A 86 -9.24 3.45 -15.40
N MET A 87 -8.21 2.78 -14.91
CA MET A 87 -6.82 3.13 -15.25
C MET A 87 -6.52 2.93 -16.73
N GLN A 88 -7.05 1.88 -17.35
CA GLN A 88 -6.91 1.63 -18.78
C GLN A 88 -7.57 2.71 -19.62
N ALA A 89 -8.72 3.25 -19.17
CA ALA A 89 -9.45 4.29 -19.88
C ALA A 89 -8.83 5.69 -19.74
N TYR A 90 -8.36 6.06 -18.54
CA TYR A 90 -7.91 7.43 -18.24
C TYR A 90 -6.40 7.60 -18.24
N THR A 91 -5.64 6.58 -17.88
CA THR A 91 -4.17 6.65 -17.74
C THR A 91 -3.48 5.44 -18.36
N PRO A 92 -3.51 5.29 -19.71
CA PRO A 92 -2.93 4.13 -20.39
C PRO A 92 -1.42 3.99 -20.15
N ALA A 93 -0.68 5.09 -20.07
CA ALA A 93 0.77 5.07 -19.79
C ALA A 93 1.12 4.48 -18.42
N MET A 94 0.32 4.81 -17.38
CA MET A 94 0.48 4.21 -16.05
C MET A 94 0.02 2.76 -16.02
N TYR A 95 -0.99 2.42 -16.82
CA TYR A 95 -1.47 1.04 -16.93
C TYR A 95 -0.40 0.12 -17.54
N GLU A 96 0.36 0.56 -18.54
CA GLU A 96 1.45 -0.24 -19.13
C GLU A 96 2.54 -0.60 -18.10
N THR A 97 2.85 0.30 -17.19
CA THR A 97 3.89 0.07 -16.16
C THR A 97 3.38 -0.71 -14.95
N LEU A 98 2.12 -0.49 -14.53
CA LEU A 98 1.56 -1.03 -13.30
C LEU A 98 0.58 -2.19 -13.52
N GLY A 99 0.14 -2.44 -14.75
CA GLY A 99 -0.92 -3.40 -15.07
C GLY A 99 -0.66 -4.82 -14.59
N LEU A 100 0.61 -5.25 -14.59
CA LEU A 100 1.01 -6.56 -14.04
C LEU A 100 0.92 -6.62 -12.50
N PHE A 101 0.98 -5.47 -11.83
CA PHE A 101 1.00 -5.39 -10.37
C PHE A 101 -0.38 -5.08 -9.76
N ILE A 102 -1.34 -4.60 -10.56
CA ILE A 102 -2.70 -4.32 -10.11
C ILE A 102 -3.39 -5.57 -9.55
N PRO A 103 -3.31 -6.76 -10.17
CA PRO A 103 -3.89 -7.98 -9.61
C PRO A 103 -3.33 -8.37 -8.23
N LEU A 104 -2.09 -7.95 -7.91
CA LEU A 104 -1.49 -8.18 -6.59
C LEU A 104 -2.22 -7.45 -5.47
N ILE A 105 -3.03 -6.42 -5.77
CA ILE A 105 -3.86 -5.73 -4.78
C ILE A 105 -4.94 -6.66 -4.23
N VAL A 106 -5.47 -7.58 -5.03
CA VAL A 106 -6.51 -8.54 -4.60
C VAL A 106 -6.02 -9.43 -3.46
N VAL A 107 -4.80 -9.93 -3.57
CA VAL A 107 -4.18 -10.81 -2.57
C VAL A 107 -3.28 -10.07 -1.59
N ASN A 108 -3.35 -8.75 -1.58
CA ASN A 108 -2.55 -7.92 -0.69
C ASN A 108 -2.94 -8.16 0.77
N CYS A 109 -1.94 -8.56 1.57
CA CYS A 109 -2.13 -8.86 3.00
C CYS A 109 -2.69 -7.67 3.80
N ILE A 110 -2.46 -6.43 3.36
CA ILE A 110 -3.02 -5.24 4.01
C ILE A 110 -4.52 -5.19 3.79
N VAL A 111 -4.98 -5.31 2.53
CA VAL A 111 -6.39 -5.19 2.17
C VAL A 111 -7.19 -6.32 2.83
N LEU A 112 -6.74 -7.55 2.67
CA LEU A 112 -7.39 -8.72 3.26
C LEU A 112 -7.31 -8.71 4.79
N GLY A 113 -6.16 -8.36 5.36
CA GLY A 113 -5.95 -8.31 6.79
C GLY A 113 -6.81 -7.25 7.49
N ARG A 114 -7.00 -6.07 6.88
CA ARG A 114 -7.89 -5.03 7.43
C ARG A 114 -9.37 -5.35 7.23
N ALA A 115 -9.72 -5.98 6.12
CA ALA A 115 -11.07 -6.49 5.87
C ALA A 115 -11.50 -7.46 6.98
N GLU A 116 -10.65 -8.42 7.32
CA GLU A 116 -10.91 -9.45 8.32
C GLU A 116 -10.78 -8.94 9.77
N ALA A 117 -9.69 -8.22 10.08
CA ALA A 117 -9.40 -7.81 11.45
C ALA A 117 -10.27 -6.65 11.93
N PHE A 118 -10.66 -5.75 11.05
CA PHE A 118 -11.32 -4.49 11.41
C PHE A 118 -12.69 -4.30 10.76
N ALA A 119 -12.79 -4.37 9.43
CA ALA A 119 -14.02 -4.04 8.72
C ALA A 119 -15.17 -5.00 9.02
N SER A 120 -14.88 -6.28 9.23
CA SER A 120 -15.88 -7.29 9.59
C SER A 120 -16.51 -7.08 10.97
N LYS A 121 -15.82 -6.37 11.88
CA LYS A 121 -16.20 -6.23 13.30
C LYS A 121 -16.67 -4.82 13.67
N ASN A 122 -16.42 -3.83 12.84
CA ASN A 122 -16.71 -2.43 13.11
C ASN A 122 -17.70 -1.83 12.10
N GLY A 123 -18.35 -0.73 12.49
CA GLY A 123 -19.28 -0.02 11.63
C GLY A 123 -18.59 0.65 10.43
N VAL A 124 -19.39 0.94 9.40
CA VAL A 124 -18.97 1.47 8.10
C VAL A 124 -18.08 2.72 8.20
N LEU A 125 -18.48 3.71 9.01
CA LEU A 125 -17.72 4.94 9.19
C LEU A 125 -16.34 4.71 9.82
N ALA A 126 -16.27 3.85 10.84
CA ALA A 126 -14.99 3.51 11.47
C ALA A 126 -14.08 2.75 10.52
N SER A 127 -14.64 1.84 9.72
CA SER A 127 -13.92 1.06 8.71
C SER A 127 -13.39 1.92 7.56
N ALA A 128 -14.15 2.93 7.14
CA ALA A 128 -13.68 3.91 6.16
C ALA A 128 -12.51 4.76 6.68
N CYS A 129 -12.62 5.29 7.91
CA CYS A 129 -11.56 6.08 8.53
C CYS A 129 -10.27 5.27 8.75
N ASP A 130 -10.41 4.01 9.16
CA ASP A 130 -9.29 3.08 9.29
C ASP A 130 -8.64 2.80 7.93
N GLY A 131 -9.42 2.52 6.90
CA GLY A 131 -8.93 2.33 5.53
C GLY A 131 -8.15 3.53 5.00
N ILE A 132 -8.61 4.76 5.27
CA ILE A 132 -7.90 5.99 4.91
C ILE A 132 -6.58 6.10 5.66
N GLY A 133 -6.57 5.89 6.98
CA GLY A 133 -5.37 5.99 7.80
C GLY A 133 -4.29 5.01 7.39
N VAL A 134 -4.64 3.73 7.28
CA VAL A 134 -3.72 2.67 6.86
C VAL A 134 -3.28 2.83 5.41
N GLY A 135 -4.19 3.23 4.50
CA GLY A 135 -3.88 3.46 3.10
C GLY A 135 -2.91 4.62 2.87
N ILE A 136 -3.06 5.73 3.60
CA ILE A 136 -2.11 6.85 3.57
C ILE A 136 -0.75 6.40 4.12
N GLY A 137 -0.73 5.69 5.25
CA GLY A 137 0.50 5.14 5.84
C GLY A 137 1.25 4.23 4.86
N PHE A 138 0.52 3.39 4.15
CA PHE A 138 1.09 2.51 3.11
C PHE A 138 1.64 3.30 1.91
N THR A 139 0.89 4.28 1.42
CA THR A 139 1.31 5.13 0.29
C THR A 139 2.59 5.90 0.61
N LEU A 140 2.68 6.47 1.82
CA LEU A 140 3.89 7.14 2.29
C LEU A 140 5.08 6.18 2.38
N ALA A 141 4.88 4.99 2.94
CA ALA A 141 5.93 3.99 3.04
C ALA A 141 6.47 3.55 1.67
N LEU A 142 5.57 3.31 0.70
CA LEU A 142 5.94 2.98 -0.68
C LEU A 142 6.71 4.11 -1.37
N THR A 143 6.26 5.35 -1.18
CA THR A 143 6.88 6.52 -1.81
C THR A 143 8.28 6.76 -1.24
N VAL A 144 8.45 6.69 0.08
CA VAL A 144 9.76 6.84 0.74
C VAL A 144 10.72 5.74 0.30
N LEU A 145 10.28 4.48 0.29
CA LEU A 145 11.11 3.37 -0.15
C LEU A 145 11.47 3.50 -1.64
N GLY A 146 10.50 3.86 -2.49
CA GLY A 146 10.72 4.10 -3.92
C GLY A 146 11.72 5.22 -4.15
N LEU A 147 11.62 6.31 -3.41
CA LEU A 147 12.53 7.45 -3.50
C LEU A 147 13.97 7.08 -3.10
N VAL A 148 14.14 6.36 -1.99
CA VAL A 148 15.46 5.88 -1.54
C VAL A 148 16.08 4.94 -2.58
N ARG A 149 15.30 4.01 -3.13
CA ARG A 149 15.78 3.08 -4.17
C ARG A 149 16.11 3.79 -5.48
N GLU A 150 15.32 4.78 -5.89
CA GLU A 150 15.56 5.56 -7.10
C GLU A 150 16.83 6.40 -6.97
N ILE A 151 17.07 7.03 -5.81
CA ILE A 151 18.31 7.79 -5.54
C ILE A 151 19.53 6.87 -5.55
N LEU A 152 19.47 5.70 -4.90
CA LEU A 152 20.59 4.77 -4.81
C LEU A 152 20.83 3.99 -6.12
N GLY A 153 19.76 3.71 -6.87
CA GLY A 153 19.80 2.88 -8.08
C GLY A 153 20.13 3.64 -9.36
N SER A 154 19.58 4.84 -9.54
CA SER A 154 19.73 5.63 -10.77
C SER A 154 20.23 7.06 -10.53
N GLY A 155 20.41 7.48 -9.28
CA GLY A 155 20.79 8.86 -8.96
C GLY A 155 19.77 9.89 -9.42
N SER A 156 18.56 9.47 -9.70
CA SER A 156 17.42 10.30 -10.06
C SER A 156 16.41 10.35 -8.91
N ALA A 157 15.66 11.42 -8.82
CA ALA A 157 14.53 11.56 -7.92
C ALA A 157 13.33 12.08 -8.72
N PHE A 158 12.20 11.37 -8.71
CA PHE A 158 10.99 11.70 -9.48
C PHE A 158 11.25 11.91 -11.00
N GLY A 159 12.20 11.17 -11.59
CA GLY A 159 12.54 11.29 -13.00
C GLY A 159 13.51 12.46 -13.34
N PHE A 160 13.94 13.23 -12.36
CA PHE A 160 14.97 14.25 -12.56
C PHE A 160 16.35 13.66 -12.23
N ASN A 161 17.23 13.60 -13.22
CA ASN A 161 18.61 13.14 -13.04
C ASN A 161 19.42 14.18 -12.26
N PHE A 162 19.72 13.89 -11.00
CA PHE A 162 20.55 14.74 -10.12
C PHE A 162 22.05 14.46 -10.30
N ILE A 163 22.40 13.22 -10.62
CA ILE A 163 23.79 12.79 -10.78
C ILE A 163 23.98 12.42 -12.25
N GLY A 164 24.45 13.38 -13.04
CA GLY A 164 24.70 13.19 -14.46
C GLY A 164 25.74 12.09 -14.71
N GLY A 165 25.32 10.96 -15.28
CA GLY A 165 26.19 10.06 -16.02
C GLY A 165 26.93 8.97 -15.24
N HIS A 166 26.59 8.67 -14.00
CA HIS A 166 27.10 7.45 -13.35
C HIS A 166 26.02 6.37 -13.33
N ASP A 167 26.37 5.19 -13.85
CA ASP A 167 25.59 3.97 -13.72
C ASP A 167 25.40 3.68 -12.24
N GLY A 168 24.18 3.91 -11.72
CA GLY A 168 23.84 3.61 -10.35
C GLY A 168 24.01 2.10 -10.06
N MET A 169 24.10 1.74 -8.79
CA MET A 169 24.21 0.34 -8.40
C MET A 169 22.93 -0.42 -8.77
N LEU A 170 22.94 -1.14 -9.90
CA LEU A 170 21.85 -2.00 -10.37
C LEU A 170 21.34 -2.97 -9.28
N ALA A 171 22.21 -3.33 -8.33
CA ALA A 171 21.88 -4.19 -7.20
C ALA A 171 20.74 -3.62 -6.33
N PHE A 172 20.61 -2.29 -6.20
CA PHE A 172 19.54 -1.65 -5.43
C PHE A 172 18.22 -1.53 -6.19
N VAL A 173 18.26 -1.57 -7.52
CA VAL A 173 17.04 -1.64 -8.36
C VAL A 173 16.44 -3.04 -8.29
N MET A 174 17.26 -4.07 -8.15
CA MET A 174 16.83 -5.47 -8.04
C MET A 174 16.20 -5.77 -6.67
N ALA A 175 15.46 -6.89 -6.58
CA ALA A 175 14.78 -7.32 -5.37
C ALA A 175 15.67 -7.47 -4.12
N PRO A 176 16.90 -7.97 -4.17
CA PRO A 176 17.78 -8.04 -2.99
C PRO A 176 18.08 -6.67 -2.39
N GLY A 177 18.30 -5.64 -3.23
CA GLY A 177 18.51 -4.27 -2.77
C GLY A 177 17.27 -3.66 -2.10
N ALA A 178 16.06 -4.03 -2.55
CA ALA A 178 14.83 -3.61 -1.92
C ALA A 178 14.72 -4.10 -0.46
N PHE A 179 15.12 -5.34 -0.18
CA PHE A 179 15.14 -5.89 1.18
C PHE A 179 16.14 -5.17 2.08
N ILE A 180 17.32 -4.86 1.57
CA ILE A 180 18.36 -4.12 2.33
C ILE A 180 17.86 -2.71 2.65
N CYS A 181 17.33 -1.98 1.67
CA CYS A 181 16.77 -0.64 1.86
C CYS A 181 15.60 -0.66 2.86
N LEU A 182 14.70 -1.63 2.74
CA LEU A 182 13.57 -1.77 3.64
C LEU A 182 14.01 -2.08 5.07
N GLY A 183 14.98 -2.98 5.26
CA GLY A 183 15.54 -3.30 6.57
C GLY A 183 16.18 -2.07 7.24
N TYR A 184 16.95 -1.30 6.47
CA TYR A 184 17.56 -0.06 6.96
C TYR A 184 16.54 1.02 7.33
N LEU A 185 15.54 1.24 6.47
CA LEU A 185 14.44 2.16 6.75
C LEU A 185 13.62 1.75 7.97
N MET A 186 13.39 0.46 8.17
CA MET A 186 12.67 -0.06 9.33
C MET A 186 13.43 0.22 10.63
N VAL A 187 14.73 0.00 10.67
CA VAL A 187 15.57 0.34 11.83
C VAL A 187 15.52 1.85 12.12
N LEU A 188 15.61 2.65 11.06
CA LEU A 188 15.54 4.11 11.17
C LEU A 188 14.18 4.57 11.72
N PHE A 189 13.09 4.06 11.16
CA PHE A 189 11.72 4.35 11.59
C PHE A 189 11.48 3.95 13.04
N ASN A 190 11.91 2.74 13.43
CA ASN A 190 11.75 2.25 14.79
C ASN A 190 12.57 3.08 15.82
N LYS A 191 13.73 3.62 15.39
CA LYS A 191 14.53 4.51 16.23
C LYS A 191 13.88 5.87 16.44
N PHE A 192 13.16 6.40 15.42
CA PHE A 192 12.45 7.68 15.52
C PHE A 192 11.14 7.53 16.32
N VAL A 193 10.34 6.51 16.05
CA VAL A 193 9.05 6.28 16.71
C VAL A 193 9.20 5.81 18.17
N LYS A 194 10.29 5.09 18.51
CA LYS A 194 10.52 4.60 19.88
C LYS A 194 11.20 5.65 20.79
N LYS A 195 11.46 6.85 20.28
CA LYS A 195 12.09 7.93 21.05
C LYS A 195 11.05 8.85 21.73
N ASP A 196 9.76 8.63 21.43
CA ASP A 196 8.59 9.17 22.11
C ASP A 196 7.85 8.05 22.86
#